data_399f5a60232d52e2422d58716ed2c2f7
#
_entry.id   399f5a60232d52e2422d58716ed2c2f7
#
_cell.length_a   1.000
_cell.length_b   1.000
_cell.length_c   1.000
_cell.angle_alpha   90.00
_cell.angle_beta   90.00
_cell.angle_gamma   90.00
#
_symmetry.space_group_name_H-M   'P 1'
#
loop_
_entity.id
_entity.type
_entity.pdbx_description
1 polymer ?
#
loop_
_entity_poly.entity_id
_entity_poly.type
_entity_poly.pdbx_seq_one_letter_code
_entity_poly.pdbx_strand_id
1 'polypeptide(L)'
;KTNDVAGDGTTTATVLAQAMVREGLRNLAAGAQPMGLKIGIEAAVAAVTAKLHEIATPVSGKAQIADIATISAQDSAIGELIADAMDKVGKDGVITVEESSTTNLELDFTEGMQFDKGYISPYFVTDAERMEAVLEDAYVLVTNGKISAISEILPLLEKVVQSGKQLLIIAEDVEGEALSTLVVNRMRGTFTSVAVKAPGFGDRRKAMLQDIAILTGGQVVSTEIGLKLDQVGLDVLGRARRVVVTKDNTTIVDGAGKKSDVDARVTEIRNEIERADSDWDREKLQERVAKLAGGVCVIKVGAYTETELKEKKHRLEDAISATRAAVEAVSYTHLR
;
A
#
# COMPACT_ATOMS: atom_id res chain seq x y z
N LYS A 1 -12.90 5.88 7.58
CA LYS A 1 -12.78 6.31 6.19
C LYS A 1 -12.07 7.68 6.05
N THR A 2 -12.47 8.73 6.81
CA THR A 2 -11.80 10.05 6.77
C THR A 2 -10.34 9.93 7.23
N ASN A 3 -10.09 9.23 8.34
CA ASN A 3 -8.74 8.96 8.85
C ASN A 3 -7.90 8.16 7.84
N ASP A 4 -8.46 7.10 7.27
CA ASP A 4 -7.75 6.21 6.34
C ASP A 4 -7.33 6.91 5.04
N VAL A 5 -8.07 7.96 4.64
CA VAL A 5 -7.81 8.70 3.39
C VAL A 5 -6.96 9.95 3.61
N ALA A 6 -7.20 10.68 4.70
CA ALA A 6 -6.60 11.98 4.91
C ALA A 6 -5.78 12.10 6.22
N GLY A 7 -5.80 11.11 7.10
CA GLY A 7 -5.07 11.12 8.39
C GLY A 7 -5.49 12.26 9.34
N ASP A 8 -6.48 13.07 8.93
CA ASP A 8 -6.94 14.26 9.64
C ASP A 8 -8.42 14.55 9.34
N GLY A 9 -9.00 15.54 10.02
CA GLY A 9 -10.35 16.03 9.76
C GLY A 9 -11.48 15.14 10.32
N THR A 10 -11.21 14.17 11.16
CA THR A 10 -12.21 13.26 11.74
C THR A 10 -13.24 13.98 12.58
N THR A 11 -12.82 14.97 13.39
CA THR A 11 -13.71 15.82 14.19
C THR A 11 -14.59 16.67 13.30
N THR A 12 -14.03 17.31 12.27
CA THR A 12 -14.78 18.10 11.30
C THR A 12 -15.83 17.28 10.58
N ALA A 13 -15.46 16.08 10.11
CA ALA A 13 -16.39 15.15 9.45
C ALA A 13 -17.55 14.76 10.39
N THR A 14 -17.28 14.51 11.68
CA THR A 14 -18.28 14.16 12.69
C THR A 14 -19.25 15.33 12.93
N VAL A 15 -18.73 16.55 13.08
CA VAL A 15 -19.54 17.77 13.27
C VAL A 15 -20.44 18.05 12.06
N LEU A 16 -19.87 17.90 10.84
CA LEU A 16 -20.65 18.08 9.61
C LEU A 16 -21.73 17.00 9.46
N ALA A 17 -21.42 15.74 9.76
CA ALA A 17 -22.39 14.65 9.73
C ALA A 17 -23.54 14.90 10.73
N GLN A 18 -23.23 15.31 11.97
CA GLN A 18 -24.22 15.66 12.96
C GLN A 18 -25.12 16.80 12.50
N ALA A 19 -24.53 17.88 11.95
CA ALA A 19 -25.29 19.03 11.46
C ALA A 19 -26.22 18.65 10.30
N MET A 20 -25.72 17.87 9.34
CA MET A 20 -26.54 17.39 8.20
C MET A 20 -27.70 16.49 8.65
N VAL A 21 -27.45 15.56 9.59
CA VAL A 21 -28.50 14.69 10.12
C VAL A 21 -29.56 15.50 10.87
N ARG A 22 -29.14 16.43 11.75
CA ARG A 22 -30.05 17.25 12.53
C ARG A 22 -30.96 18.12 11.67
N GLU A 23 -30.36 18.86 10.72
CA GLU A 23 -31.14 19.73 9.82
C GLU A 23 -31.95 18.93 8.79
N GLY A 24 -31.42 17.79 8.33
CA GLY A 24 -32.15 16.86 7.48
C GLY A 24 -33.41 16.32 8.14
N LEU A 25 -33.32 15.82 9.37
CA LEU A 25 -34.49 15.36 10.15
C LEU A 25 -35.50 16.47 10.39
N ARG A 26 -35.05 17.70 10.68
CA ARG A 26 -35.89 18.85 10.89
C ARG A 26 -36.69 19.20 9.63
N ASN A 27 -36.05 19.17 8.46
CA ASN A 27 -36.70 19.42 7.17
C ASN A 27 -37.67 18.28 6.80
N LEU A 28 -37.33 17.02 7.05
CA LEU A 28 -38.23 15.87 6.85
C LEU A 28 -39.47 15.99 7.72
N ALA A 29 -39.33 16.35 8.99
CA ALA A 29 -40.45 16.56 9.87
C ALA A 29 -41.35 17.74 9.42
N ALA A 30 -40.79 18.72 8.71
CA ALA A 30 -41.54 19.81 8.09
C ALA A 30 -42.18 19.45 6.74
N GLY A 31 -42.06 18.19 6.29
CA GLY A 31 -42.68 17.68 5.06
C GLY A 31 -41.80 17.73 3.82
N ALA A 32 -40.50 17.99 3.96
CA ALA A 32 -39.58 17.95 2.81
C ALA A 32 -39.45 16.54 2.25
N GLN A 33 -39.37 16.46 0.93
CA GLN A 33 -39.16 15.17 0.21
C GLN A 33 -37.73 14.66 0.41
N PRO A 34 -37.51 13.39 0.87
CA PRO A 34 -36.17 12.84 1.10
C PRO A 34 -35.24 12.90 -0.12
N MET A 35 -35.79 12.62 -1.30
CA MET A 35 -35.01 12.67 -2.56
C MET A 35 -34.61 14.10 -2.92
N GLY A 36 -35.47 15.09 -2.66
CA GLY A 36 -35.13 16.50 -2.84
C GLY A 36 -34.01 16.96 -1.93
N LEU A 37 -34.01 16.54 -0.66
CA LEU A 37 -32.93 16.79 0.30
C LEU A 37 -31.62 16.15 -0.17
N LYS A 38 -31.65 14.89 -0.66
CA LYS A 38 -30.47 14.21 -1.19
C LYS A 38 -29.84 15.01 -2.33
N ILE A 39 -30.64 15.42 -3.33
CA ILE A 39 -30.16 16.21 -4.49
C ILE A 39 -29.55 17.52 -4.02
N GLY A 40 -30.20 18.21 -3.05
CA GLY A 40 -29.69 19.45 -2.48
C GLY A 40 -28.35 19.28 -1.76
N ILE A 41 -28.18 18.22 -0.98
CA ILE A 41 -26.93 17.89 -0.30
C ILE A 41 -25.83 17.59 -1.32
N GLU A 42 -26.13 16.77 -2.34
CA GLU A 42 -25.16 16.42 -3.40
C GLU A 42 -24.69 17.68 -4.17
N ALA A 43 -25.60 18.58 -4.51
CA ALA A 43 -25.29 19.86 -5.15
C ALA A 43 -24.43 20.77 -4.26
N ALA A 44 -24.74 20.84 -2.97
CA ALA A 44 -23.97 21.62 -2.00
C ALA A 44 -22.55 21.05 -1.83
N VAL A 45 -22.41 19.72 -1.73
CA VAL A 45 -21.10 19.05 -1.65
C VAL A 45 -20.28 19.36 -2.90
N ALA A 46 -20.85 19.25 -4.10
CA ALA A 46 -20.14 19.55 -5.33
C ALA A 46 -19.65 21.00 -5.38
N ALA A 47 -20.50 21.96 -4.99
CA ALA A 47 -20.13 23.37 -4.97
C ALA A 47 -19.03 23.69 -3.95
N VAL A 48 -19.13 23.13 -2.74
CA VAL A 48 -18.12 23.31 -1.67
C VAL A 48 -16.79 22.68 -2.10
N THR A 49 -16.80 21.45 -2.63
CA THR A 49 -15.60 20.79 -3.11
C THR A 49 -14.91 21.59 -4.21
N ALA A 50 -15.65 22.07 -5.21
CA ALA A 50 -15.10 22.93 -6.26
C ALA A 50 -14.45 24.21 -5.67
N LYS A 51 -15.10 24.84 -4.70
CA LYS A 51 -14.54 26.03 -4.05
C LYS A 51 -13.31 25.74 -3.22
N LEU A 52 -13.26 24.61 -2.52
CA LEU A 52 -12.06 24.19 -1.78
C LEU A 52 -10.87 23.98 -2.72
N HIS A 53 -11.07 23.35 -3.87
CA HIS A 53 -10.01 23.20 -4.88
C HIS A 53 -9.52 24.57 -5.42
N GLU A 54 -10.44 25.52 -5.63
CA GLU A 54 -10.09 26.87 -6.11
C GLU A 54 -9.21 27.63 -5.12
N ILE A 55 -9.46 27.52 -3.81
CA ILE A 55 -8.73 28.25 -2.77
C ILE A 55 -7.54 27.46 -2.19
N ALA A 56 -7.38 26.17 -2.55
CA ALA A 56 -6.28 25.36 -2.07
C ALA A 56 -4.93 25.90 -2.58
N THR A 57 -3.96 25.95 -1.69
CA THR A 57 -2.58 26.33 -2.03
C THR A 57 -1.77 25.06 -2.30
N PRO A 58 -1.11 24.95 -3.46
CA PRO A 58 -0.25 23.82 -3.77
C PRO A 58 0.88 23.65 -2.76
N VAL A 59 1.08 22.39 -2.32
CA VAL A 59 2.22 22.04 -1.48
C VAL A 59 3.46 21.86 -2.36
N SER A 60 4.46 22.71 -2.16
CA SER A 60 5.70 22.69 -2.91
C SER A 60 6.89 22.84 -1.97
N GLY A 61 7.69 21.78 -1.86
CA GLY A 61 8.94 21.81 -1.10
C GLY A 61 8.84 21.29 0.33
N LYS A 62 10.01 20.92 0.82
CA LYS A 62 10.20 20.23 2.10
C LYS A 62 9.65 20.97 3.32
N ALA A 63 9.77 22.31 3.34
CA ALA A 63 9.29 23.11 4.48
C ALA A 63 7.77 23.02 4.66
N GLN A 64 7.00 23.10 3.57
CA GLN A 64 5.55 22.97 3.64
C GLN A 64 5.11 21.56 4.01
N ILE A 65 5.84 20.54 3.56
CA ILE A 65 5.63 19.16 3.97
C ILE A 65 5.85 19.01 5.49
N ALA A 66 6.93 19.60 6.02
CA ALA A 66 7.21 19.61 7.44
C ALA A 66 6.12 20.31 8.25
N ASP A 67 5.60 21.44 7.77
CA ASP A 67 4.53 22.19 8.43
C ASP A 67 3.24 21.36 8.51
N ILE A 68 2.83 20.70 7.42
CA ILE A 68 1.64 19.83 7.37
C ILE A 68 1.79 18.66 8.34
N ALA A 69 2.92 17.97 8.28
CA ALA A 69 3.20 16.85 9.15
C ALA A 69 3.25 17.26 10.63
N THR A 70 3.83 18.45 10.93
CA THR A 70 3.86 19.03 12.27
C THR A 70 2.46 19.32 12.81
N ILE A 71 1.59 19.90 11.98
CA ILE A 71 0.20 20.18 12.37
C ILE A 71 -0.55 18.91 12.71
N SER A 72 -0.44 17.88 11.87
CA SER A 72 -1.10 16.59 12.08
C SER A 72 -0.53 15.84 13.28
N ALA A 73 0.81 15.76 13.38
CA ALA A 73 1.48 15.08 14.49
C ALA A 73 1.47 15.87 15.81
N GLN A 74 1.21 17.17 15.78
CA GLN A 74 1.37 18.10 16.91
C GLN A 74 2.79 18.05 17.52
N ASP A 75 3.79 17.76 16.67
CA ASP A 75 5.20 17.61 17.05
C ASP A 75 6.09 17.98 15.87
N SER A 76 6.92 19.01 16.06
CA SER A 76 7.79 19.51 15.00
C SER A 76 8.93 18.53 14.65
N ALA A 77 9.40 17.74 15.61
CA ALA A 77 10.43 16.75 15.35
C ALA A 77 9.90 15.61 14.45
N ILE A 78 8.65 15.20 14.66
CA ILE A 78 7.97 14.25 13.77
C ILE A 78 7.74 14.89 12.40
N GLY A 79 7.36 16.17 12.35
CA GLY A 79 7.15 16.89 11.10
C GLY A 79 8.38 16.97 10.22
N GLU A 80 9.52 17.35 10.81
CA GLU A 80 10.81 17.37 10.11
C GLU A 80 11.23 15.99 9.63
N LEU A 81 11.07 14.98 10.48
CA LEU A 81 11.44 13.60 10.16
C LEU A 81 10.63 13.05 8.97
N ILE A 82 9.33 13.32 8.91
CA ILE A 82 8.48 12.90 7.78
C ILE A 82 8.88 13.66 6.51
N ALA A 83 9.19 14.97 6.62
CA ALA A 83 9.65 15.74 5.47
C ALA A 83 11.00 15.25 4.94
N ASP A 84 11.92 14.85 5.82
CA ASP A 84 13.19 14.22 5.45
C ASP A 84 12.97 12.87 4.74
N ALA A 85 12.05 12.07 5.25
CA ALA A 85 11.68 10.80 4.64
C ALA A 85 11.12 11.00 3.23
N MET A 86 10.15 11.92 3.07
CA MET A 86 9.52 12.20 1.78
C MET A 86 10.49 12.82 0.76
N ASP A 87 11.37 13.71 1.19
CA ASP A 87 12.39 14.31 0.32
C ASP A 87 13.32 13.24 -0.26
N LYS A 88 13.64 12.21 0.53
CA LYS A 88 14.58 11.17 0.16
C LYS A 88 13.96 10.05 -0.69
N VAL A 89 12.74 9.61 -0.38
CA VAL A 89 12.04 8.58 -1.17
C VAL A 89 11.29 9.13 -2.38
N GLY A 90 11.06 10.46 -2.40
CA GLY A 90 10.28 11.13 -3.45
C GLY A 90 8.76 11.04 -3.25
N LYS A 91 8.02 11.65 -4.18
CA LYS A 91 6.55 11.76 -4.09
C LYS A 91 5.84 10.40 -4.14
N ASP A 92 6.37 9.48 -4.91
CA ASP A 92 5.83 8.12 -5.11
C ASP A 92 6.47 7.10 -4.16
N GLY A 93 7.37 7.55 -3.28
CA GLY A 93 8.06 6.71 -2.32
C GLY A 93 7.15 6.25 -1.19
N VAL A 94 7.49 5.12 -0.60
CA VAL A 94 6.71 4.51 0.48
C VAL A 94 7.34 4.82 1.82
N ILE A 95 6.52 5.28 2.77
CA ILE A 95 6.93 5.46 4.17
C ILE A 95 6.08 4.51 5.01
N THR A 96 6.75 3.68 5.81
CA THR A 96 6.10 2.75 6.76
C THR A 96 6.59 3.02 8.17
N VAL A 97 5.81 2.63 9.17
CA VAL A 97 6.16 2.77 10.58
C VAL A 97 6.34 1.38 11.19
N GLU A 98 7.48 1.16 11.84
CA GLU A 98 7.79 -0.07 12.56
C GLU A 98 8.11 0.24 14.03
N GLU A 99 7.77 -0.70 14.91
CA GLU A 99 8.14 -0.61 16.32
C GLU A 99 9.62 -0.96 16.51
N SER A 100 10.28 -0.23 17.39
CA SER A 100 11.67 -0.44 17.75
C SER A 100 11.81 -0.69 19.24
N SER A 101 12.84 -1.44 19.60
CA SER A 101 13.25 -1.64 21.00
C SER A 101 14.02 -0.45 21.58
N THR A 102 14.37 0.54 20.75
CA THR A 102 15.01 1.80 21.20
C THR A 102 13.96 2.79 21.69
N THR A 103 14.40 3.91 22.25
CA THR A 103 13.50 4.99 22.70
C THR A 103 13.39 6.15 21.71
N ASN A 104 14.18 6.09 20.63
CA ASN A 104 14.31 7.16 19.66
C ASN A 104 13.49 6.87 18.39
N LEU A 105 13.27 7.95 17.61
CA LEU A 105 12.78 7.86 16.24
C LEU A 105 14.01 7.75 15.31
N GLU A 106 14.00 6.78 14.42
CA GLU A 106 15.07 6.57 13.45
C GLU A 106 14.49 6.35 12.05
N LEU A 107 15.20 6.85 11.01
CA LEU A 107 14.87 6.60 9.61
C LEU A 107 15.79 5.51 9.06
N ASP A 108 15.18 4.48 8.51
CA ASP A 108 15.88 3.42 7.78
C ASP A 108 15.39 3.38 6.34
N PHE A 109 16.32 3.34 5.39
CA PHE A 109 16.01 3.34 3.96
C PHE A 109 16.41 1.99 3.37
N THR A 110 15.46 1.30 2.80
CA THR A 110 15.66 -0.06 2.29
C THR A 110 15.03 -0.26 0.92
N GLU A 111 15.47 -1.30 0.23
CA GLU A 111 14.87 -1.75 -1.01
C GLU A 111 13.44 -2.22 -0.75
N GLY A 112 12.51 -1.81 -1.61
CA GLY A 112 11.11 -2.19 -1.42
C GLY A 112 10.21 -1.50 -2.42
N MET A 113 8.94 -1.90 -2.46
CA MET A 113 7.93 -1.26 -3.29
C MET A 113 6.51 -1.46 -2.75
N GLN A 114 5.62 -0.58 -3.16
CA GLN A 114 4.19 -0.71 -2.93
C GLN A 114 3.43 -0.80 -4.25
N PHE A 115 2.37 -1.60 -4.28
CA PHE A 115 1.42 -1.64 -5.39
C PHE A 115 -0.03 -1.70 -4.88
N ASP A 116 -0.94 -1.19 -5.71
CA ASP A 116 -2.35 -0.96 -5.43
C ASP A 116 -3.22 -2.22 -5.59
N LYS A 117 -2.86 -3.29 -4.87
CA LYS A 117 -3.66 -4.51 -4.70
C LYS A 117 -3.55 -4.98 -3.26
N GLY A 118 -4.68 -5.12 -2.60
CA GLY A 118 -4.76 -5.63 -1.24
C GLY A 118 -5.07 -7.13 -1.18
N TYR A 119 -5.33 -7.62 0.03
CA TYR A 119 -5.66 -9.02 0.25
C TYR A 119 -6.97 -9.42 -0.46
N ILE A 120 -6.99 -10.62 -1.04
CA ILE A 120 -8.18 -11.16 -1.72
C ILE A 120 -9.31 -11.46 -0.72
N SER A 121 -8.95 -11.79 0.52
CA SER A 121 -9.92 -12.11 1.58
C SER A 121 -9.57 -11.42 2.89
N PRO A 122 -10.54 -10.78 3.59
CA PRO A 122 -10.33 -10.21 4.91
C PRO A 122 -9.87 -11.22 5.98
N TYR A 123 -10.12 -12.50 5.75
CA TYR A 123 -9.68 -13.57 6.66
C TYR A 123 -8.16 -13.79 6.68
N PHE A 124 -7.42 -13.16 5.78
CA PHE A 124 -5.95 -13.13 5.83
C PHE A 124 -5.39 -12.13 6.86
N VAL A 125 -6.20 -11.21 7.36
CA VAL A 125 -5.80 -10.19 8.32
C VAL A 125 -5.14 -10.80 9.56
N THR A 126 -3.95 -10.30 9.92
CA THR A 126 -3.20 -10.71 11.12
C THR A 126 -3.34 -9.71 12.26
N ASP A 127 -3.51 -8.44 11.92
CA ASP A 127 -3.75 -7.33 12.84
C ASP A 127 -5.18 -6.81 12.64
N ALA A 128 -6.09 -7.19 13.54
CA ALA A 128 -7.50 -6.85 13.43
C ALA A 128 -7.80 -5.36 13.76
N GLU A 129 -6.95 -4.70 14.53
CA GLU A 129 -7.13 -3.29 14.88
C GLU A 129 -6.88 -2.41 13.64
N ARG A 130 -5.88 -2.77 12.85
CA ARG A 130 -5.46 -2.05 11.64
C ARG A 130 -6.04 -2.61 10.35
N MET A 131 -6.71 -3.77 10.43
CA MET A 131 -7.18 -4.50 9.26
C MET A 131 -6.08 -4.79 8.24
N GLU A 132 -4.91 -5.17 8.74
CA GLU A 132 -3.70 -5.48 7.95
C GLU A 132 -3.29 -6.94 8.10
N ALA A 133 -2.71 -7.49 7.05
CA ALA A 133 -1.99 -8.75 7.10
C ALA A 133 -0.48 -8.46 7.04
N VAL A 134 0.22 -8.75 8.12
CA VAL A 134 1.66 -8.56 8.25
C VAL A 134 2.35 -9.90 8.19
N LEU A 135 3.33 -10.04 7.31
CA LEU A 135 4.18 -11.21 7.18
C LEU A 135 5.62 -10.80 7.48
N GLU A 136 6.31 -11.61 8.28
CA GLU A 136 7.72 -11.42 8.62
C GLU A 136 8.56 -12.55 8.02
N ASP A 137 9.72 -12.22 7.47
CA ASP A 137 10.66 -13.14 6.80
C ASP A 137 9.96 -14.11 5.83
N ALA A 138 9.14 -13.52 4.96
CA ALA A 138 8.23 -14.26 4.10
C ALA A 138 8.86 -14.70 2.78
N TYR A 139 8.44 -15.87 2.30
CA TYR A 139 8.57 -16.21 0.89
C TYR A 139 7.56 -15.41 0.05
N VAL A 140 7.93 -15.13 -1.20
CA VAL A 140 7.08 -14.43 -2.17
C VAL A 140 6.95 -15.29 -3.42
N LEU A 141 5.76 -15.83 -3.63
CA LEU A 141 5.41 -16.53 -4.87
C LEU A 141 4.84 -15.51 -5.86
N VAL A 142 5.43 -15.42 -7.04
CA VAL A 142 4.97 -14.54 -8.12
C VAL A 142 4.56 -15.40 -9.31
N THR A 143 3.30 -15.30 -9.74
CA THR A 143 2.80 -16.02 -10.92
C THR A 143 1.86 -15.16 -11.76
N ASN A 144 1.88 -15.35 -13.06
CA ASN A 144 0.94 -14.67 -13.97
C ASN A 144 -0.35 -15.48 -14.19
N GLY A 145 -0.46 -16.67 -13.62
CA GLY A 145 -1.62 -17.55 -13.72
C GLY A 145 -2.62 -17.32 -12.60
N LYS A 146 -3.83 -17.90 -12.80
CA LYS A 146 -4.83 -18.06 -11.75
C LYS A 146 -4.55 -19.35 -10.97
N ILE A 147 -4.91 -19.35 -9.69
CA ILE A 147 -4.81 -20.51 -8.81
C ILE A 147 -6.21 -20.82 -8.28
N SER A 148 -6.82 -21.91 -8.75
CA SER A 148 -8.19 -22.30 -8.37
C SER A 148 -8.23 -23.60 -7.58
N ALA A 149 -7.43 -24.58 -7.97
CA ALA A 149 -7.35 -25.88 -7.27
C ALA A 149 -6.13 -25.92 -6.34
N ILE A 150 -6.32 -26.43 -5.14
CA ILE A 150 -5.22 -26.55 -4.16
C ILE A 150 -4.10 -27.48 -4.66
N SER A 151 -4.43 -28.49 -5.45
CA SER A 151 -3.48 -29.43 -6.04
C SER A 151 -2.40 -28.75 -6.91
N GLU A 152 -2.70 -27.57 -7.46
CA GLU A 152 -1.74 -26.81 -8.29
C GLU A 152 -0.55 -26.28 -7.47
N ILE A 153 -0.77 -25.97 -6.19
CA ILE A 153 0.25 -25.36 -5.32
C ILE A 153 0.62 -26.22 -4.12
N LEU A 154 -0.06 -27.35 -3.91
CA LEU A 154 0.13 -28.17 -2.73
C LEU A 154 1.59 -28.62 -2.52
N PRO A 155 2.33 -29.10 -3.55
CA PRO A 155 3.72 -29.52 -3.36
C PRO A 155 4.63 -28.37 -2.93
N LEU A 156 4.34 -27.14 -3.37
CA LEU A 156 5.08 -25.94 -2.97
C LEU A 156 4.71 -25.53 -1.53
N LEU A 157 3.41 -25.53 -1.19
CA LEU A 157 2.94 -25.21 0.15
C LEU A 157 3.53 -26.13 1.21
N GLU A 158 3.62 -27.44 0.95
CA GLU A 158 4.23 -28.41 1.87
C GLU A 158 5.69 -28.05 2.17
N LYS A 159 6.46 -27.66 1.14
CA LYS A 159 7.86 -27.22 1.32
C LYS A 159 7.96 -25.93 2.12
N VAL A 160 7.06 -24.97 1.88
CA VAL A 160 7.03 -23.70 2.62
C VAL A 160 6.66 -23.93 4.08
N VAL A 161 5.64 -24.76 4.36
CA VAL A 161 5.24 -25.13 5.72
C VAL A 161 6.38 -25.83 6.47
N GLN A 162 7.08 -26.76 5.81
CA GLN A 162 8.25 -27.44 6.40
C GLN A 162 9.40 -26.47 6.73
N SER A 163 9.54 -25.37 5.98
CA SER A 163 10.53 -24.33 6.27
C SER A 163 10.18 -23.45 7.46
N GLY A 164 8.92 -23.49 7.95
CA GLY A 164 8.42 -22.64 9.04
C GLY A 164 8.22 -21.19 8.66
N LYS A 165 8.35 -20.81 7.38
CA LYS A 165 8.20 -19.45 6.91
C LYS A 165 6.78 -19.13 6.45
N GLN A 166 6.45 -17.85 6.42
CA GLN A 166 5.20 -17.31 5.91
C GLN A 166 5.25 -17.16 4.39
N LEU A 167 4.10 -17.02 3.73
CA LEU A 167 4.03 -16.94 2.27
C LEU A 167 3.12 -15.80 1.79
N LEU A 168 3.67 -14.92 0.96
CA LEU A 168 2.89 -14.04 0.11
C LEU A 168 2.69 -14.70 -1.26
N ILE A 169 1.44 -14.75 -1.73
CA ILE A 169 1.09 -15.25 -3.06
C ILE A 169 0.60 -14.07 -3.90
N ILE A 170 1.30 -13.77 -4.99
CA ILE A 170 0.93 -12.77 -5.99
C ILE A 170 0.58 -13.52 -7.27
N ALA A 171 -0.71 -13.53 -7.62
CA ALA A 171 -1.24 -14.27 -8.76
C ALA A 171 -2.23 -13.41 -9.55
N GLU A 172 -2.57 -13.81 -10.77
CA GLU A 172 -3.67 -13.13 -11.49
C GLU A 172 -4.96 -13.14 -10.66
N ASP A 173 -5.30 -14.28 -10.09
CA ASP A 173 -6.35 -14.44 -9.08
C ASP A 173 -6.08 -15.71 -8.24
N VAL A 174 -6.63 -15.74 -7.03
CA VAL A 174 -6.68 -16.94 -6.20
C VAL A 174 -8.12 -17.13 -5.76
N GLU A 175 -8.73 -18.24 -6.18
CA GLU A 175 -10.16 -18.47 -6.01
C GLU A 175 -10.47 -19.95 -5.64
N GLY A 176 -11.74 -20.24 -5.45
CA GLY A 176 -12.24 -21.60 -5.28
C GLY A 176 -11.65 -22.36 -4.09
N GLU A 177 -11.24 -23.59 -4.34
CA GLU A 177 -10.68 -24.50 -3.34
C GLU A 177 -9.35 -24.00 -2.76
N ALA A 178 -8.49 -23.43 -3.63
CA ALA A 178 -7.20 -22.91 -3.21
C ALA A 178 -7.35 -21.78 -2.18
N LEU A 179 -8.21 -20.78 -2.47
CA LEU A 179 -8.49 -19.68 -1.55
C LEU A 179 -9.06 -20.19 -0.23
N SER A 180 -10.07 -21.07 -0.29
CA SER A 180 -10.72 -21.62 0.91
C SER A 180 -9.72 -22.35 1.80
N THR A 181 -8.84 -23.14 1.22
CA THR A 181 -7.81 -23.90 1.95
C THR A 181 -6.79 -22.98 2.61
N LEU A 182 -6.30 -21.96 1.91
CA LEU A 182 -5.36 -20.99 2.48
C LEU A 182 -5.99 -20.23 3.65
N VAL A 183 -7.23 -19.77 3.50
CA VAL A 183 -7.99 -19.09 4.57
C VAL A 183 -8.17 -19.99 5.79
N VAL A 184 -8.61 -21.24 5.60
CA VAL A 184 -8.82 -22.17 6.71
C VAL A 184 -7.52 -22.45 7.47
N ASN A 185 -6.41 -22.67 6.77
CA ASN A 185 -5.10 -22.86 7.41
C ASN A 185 -4.63 -21.63 8.17
N ARG A 186 -4.85 -20.44 7.63
CA ARG A 186 -4.58 -19.18 8.34
C ARG A 186 -5.42 -19.06 9.61
N MET A 187 -6.73 -19.32 9.55
CA MET A 187 -7.63 -19.23 10.71
C MET A 187 -7.29 -20.25 11.80
N ARG A 188 -6.80 -21.44 11.41
CA ARG A 188 -6.33 -22.48 12.34
C ARG A 188 -4.95 -22.20 12.92
N GLY A 189 -4.23 -21.20 12.42
CA GLY A 189 -2.87 -20.90 12.84
C GLY A 189 -1.83 -21.95 12.41
N THR A 190 -2.20 -22.85 11.50
CA THR A 190 -1.30 -23.91 11.00
C THR A 190 -0.31 -23.40 9.96
N PHE A 191 -0.73 -22.41 9.16
CA PHE A 191 0.10 -21.79 8.13
C PHE A 191 -0.34 -20.34 7.87
N THR A 192 0.59 -19.41 7.98
CA THR A 192 0.33 -18.00 7.68
C THR A 192 0.68 -17.71 6.24
N SER A 193 -0.34 -17.39 5.46
CA SER A 193 -0.21 -16.96 4.08
C SER A 193 -1.17 -15.82 3.77
N VAL A 194 -0.84 -15.02 2.77
CA VAL A 194 -1.69 -13.97 2.22
C VAL A 194 -1.67 -14.07 0.71
N ALA A 195 -2.84 -13.98 0.10
CA ALA A 195 -2.99 -13.95 -1.35
C ALA A 195 -3.47 -12.57 -1.80
N VAL A 196 -2.81 -12.03 -2.82
CA VAL A 196 -3.11 -10.74 -3.44
C VAL A 196 -3.18 -10.89 -4.95
N LYS A 197 -3.95 -10.02 -5.61
CA LYS A 197 -3.99 -9.98 -7.07
C LYS A 197 -2.75 -9.29 -7.62
N ALA A 198 -2.26 -9.79 -8.75
CA ALA A 198 -1.17 -9.17 -9.48
C ALA A 198 -1.56 -7.75 -9.95
N PRO A 199 -0.65 -6.77 -9.83
CA PRO A 199 -0.90 -5.41 -10.30
C PRO A 199 -0.90 -5.34 -11.83
N GLY A 200 -1.68 -4.41 -12.39
CA GLY A 200 -1.77 -4.17 -13.82
C GLY A 200 -2.58 -5.22 -14.60
N PHE A 201 -2.58 -5.10 -15.92
CA PHE A 201 -3.29 -5.96 -16.86
C PHE A 201 -2.42 -6.26 -18.08
N GLY A 202 -2.64 -7.41 -18.74
CA GLY A 202 -1.93 -7.79 -19.97
C GLY A 202 -0.40 -7.79 -19.81
N ASP A 203 0.30 -7.23 -20.78
CA ASP A 203 1.77 -7.19 -20.79
C ASP A 203 2.35 -6.32 -19.67
N ARG A 204 1.62 -5.28 -19.24
CA ARG A 204 2.01 -4.48 -18.06
C ARG A 204 2.03 -5.30 -16.78
N ARG A 205 1.05 -6.21 -16.61
CA ARG A 205 1.05 -7.15 -15.47
C ARG A 205 2.30 -8.01 -15.48
N LYS A 206 2.69 -8.57 -16.65
CA LYS A 206 3.90 -9.39 -16.79
C LYS A 206 5.15 -8.60 -16.40
N ALA A 207 5.25 -7.35 -16.87
CA ALA A 207 6.36 -6.47 -16.56
C ALA A 207 6.43 -6.13 -15.06
N MET A 208 5.30 -5.83 -14.42
CA MET A 208 5.24 -5.53 -12.97
C MET A 208 5.55 -6.78 -12.12
N LEU A 209 5.08 -7.96 -12.53
CA LEU A 209 5.43 -9.22 -11.87
C LEU A 209 6.94 -9.50 -11.95
N GLN A 210 7.57 -9.20 -13.09
CA GLN A 210 9.02 -9.32 -13.25
C GLN A 210 9.76 -8.35 -12.35
N ASP A 211 9.29 -7.10 -12.22
CA ASP A 211 9.85 -6.10 -11.31
C ASP A 211 9.81 -6.58 -9.85
N ILE A 212 8.68 -7.16 -9.43
CA ILE A 212 8.52 -7.73 -8.08
C ILE A 212 9.43 -8.94 -7.87
N ALA A 213 9.54 -9.82 -8.87
CA ALA A 213 10.41 -10.99 -8.80
C ALA A 213 11.88 -10.60 -8.64
N ILE A 214 12.34 -9.61 -9.41
CA ILE A 214 13.72 -9.07 -9.31
C ILE A 214 13.94 -8.44 -7.94
N LEU A 215 13.01 -7.61 -7.45
CA LEU A 215 13.10 -6.97 -6.14
C LEU A 215 13.20 -7.98 -5.00
N THR A 216 12.50 -9.10 -5.10
CA THR A 216 12.46 -10.13 -4.05
C THR A 216 13.49 -11.25 -4.25
N GLY A 217 14.22 -11.23 -5.37
CA GLY A 217 15.21 -12.25 -5.71
C GLY A 217 14.59 -13.60 -6.12
N GLY A 218 13.33 -13.58 -6.58
CA GLY A 218 12.62 -14.76 -7.07
C GLY A 218 12.48 -14.78 -8.60
N GLN A 219 11.61 -15.66 -9.07
CA GLN A 219 11.27 -15.79 -10.50
C GLN A 219 9.75 -15.77 -10.67
N VAL A 220 9.29 -15.24 -11.80
CA VAL A 220 7.88 -15.33 -12.17
C VAL A 220 7.59 -16.75 -12.63
N VAL A 221 6.69 -17.44 -11.93
CA VAL A 221 6.23 -18.78 -12.34
C VAL A 221 5.17 -18.62 -13.42
N SER A 222 5.46 -19.10 -14.63
CA SER A 222 4.58 -18.99 -15.78
C SER A 222 4.73 -20.21 -16.69
N THR A 223 3.61 -20.72 -17.17
CA THR A 223 3.61 -21.79 -18.18
C THR A 223 4.20 -21.36 -19.52
N GLU A 224 4.19 -20.05 -19.81
CA GLU A 224 4.81 -19.49 -21.03
C GLU A 224 6.32 -19.70 -21.06
N ILE A 225 6.99 -19.72 -19.88
CA ILE A 225 8.43 -19.99 -19.75
C ILE A 225 8.73 -21.42 -19.29
N GLY A 226 7.70 -22.29 -19.28
CA GLY A 226 7.84 -23.70 -18.94
C GLY A 226 7.86 -24.01 -17.45
N LEU A 227 7.62 -23.03 -16.57
CA LEU A 227 7.51 -23.24 -15.12
C LEU A 227 6.06 -23.50 -14.71
N LYS A 228 5.80 -24.62 -14.06
CA LYS A 228 4.49 -24.99 -13.51
C LYS A 228 4.54 -24.95 -11.99
N LEU A 229 3.46 -24.47 -11.36
CA LEU A 229 3.34 -24.32 -9.90
C LEU A 229 3.49 -25.65 -9.14
N ASP A 230 3.04 -26.76 -9.74
CA ASP A 230 3.12 -28.11 -9.16
C ASP A 230 4.54 -28.73 -9.22
N GLN A 231 5.46 -28.13 -10.00
CA GLN A 231 6.81 -28.66 -10.24
C GLN A 231 7.93 -27.79 -9.65
N VAL A 232 7.63 -26.57 -9.23
CA VAL A 232 8.63 -25.64 -8.70
C VAL A 232 9.00 -25.92 -7.23
N GLY A 233 10.19 -25.47 -6.85
CA GLY A 233 10.71 -25.55 -5.50
C GLY A 233 10.75 -24.19 -4.79
N LEU A 234 11.44 -24.18 -3.63
CA LEU A 234 11.66 -22.93 -2.88
C LEU A 234 12.66 -21.99 -3.56
N ASP A 235 13.42 -22.48 -4.50
CA ASP A 235 14.46 -21.78 -5.27
C ASP A 235 13.89 -20.71 -6.23
N VAL A 236 12.63 -20.85 -6.65
CA VAL A 236 11.94 -19.85 -7.49
C VAL A 236 11.26 -18.77 -6.65
N LEU A 237 11.08 -18.99 -5.35
CA LEU A 237 10.44 -18.03 -4.47
C LEU A 237 11.36 -16.84 -4.17
N GLY A 238 10.81 -15.65 -4.29
CA GLY A 238 11.42 -14.46 -3.73
C GLY A 238 11.34 -14.48 -2.19
N ARG A 239 12.00 -13.51 -1.56
CA ARG A 239 11.95 -13.29 -0.11
C ARG A 239 11.82 -11.81 0.18
N ALA A 240 11.17 -11.51 1.30
CA ALA A 240 11.12 -10.16 1.85
C ALA A 240 11.22 -10.24 3.38
N ARG A 241 11.91 -9.29 3.99
CA ARG A 241 12.01 -9.20 5.45
C ARG A 241 10.63 -8.96 6.04
N ARG A 242 9.84 -8.08 5.41
CA ARG A 242 8.48 -7.77 5.86
C ARG A 242 7.56 -7.50 4.68
N VAL A 243 6.31 -7.92 4.81
CA VAL A 243 5.24 -7.59 3.86
C VAL A 243 4.04 -7.09 4.66
N VAL A 244 3.48 -5.95 4.26
CA VAL A 244 2.26 -5.39 4.83
C VAL A 244 1.19 -5.33 3.75
N VAL A 245 0.07 -5.99 3.98
CA VAL A 245 -1.05 -6.03 3.04
C VAL A 245 -2.28 -5.45 3.70
N THR A 246 -2.76 -4.34 3.16
CA THR A 246 -4.02 -3.71 3.55
C THR A 246 -5.16 -4.18 2.63
N LYS A 247 -6.32 -3.61 2.77
CA LYS A 247 -7.45 -3.86 1.87
C LYS A 247 -7.15 -3.46 0.41
N ASP A 248 -6.35 -2.42 0.21
CA ASP A 248 -6.16 -1.78 -1.09
C ASP A 248 -4.72 -1.87 -1.61
N ASN A 249 -3.74 -2.08 -0.73
CA ASN A 249 -2.32 -2.02 -1.06
C ASN A 249 -1.53 -3.20 -0.50
N THR A 250 -0.43 -3.52 -1.19
CA THR A 250 0.62 -4.44 -0.72
C THR A 250 1.95 -3.71 -0.73
N THR A 251 2.63 -3.67 0.41
CA THR A 251 3.97 -3.10 0.59
C THR A 251 4.96 -4.21 0.88
N ILE A 252 5.99 -4.32 0.07
CA ILE A 252 7.13 -5.22 0.25
C ILE A 252 8.29 -4.37 0.78
N VAL A 253 8.83 -4.75 1.93
CA VAL A 253 9.94 -4.06 2.60
C VAL A 253 11.14 -4.98 2.65
N ASP A 254 12.30 -4.49 2.22
CA ASP A 254 13.57 -5.20 2.24
C ASP A 254 13.48 -6.54 1.49
N GLY A 255 13.26 -6.43 0.19
CA GLY A 255 13.29 -7.56 -0.74
C GLY A 255 14.71 -8.12 -0.87
N ALA A 256 14.83 -9.46 -0.93
CA ALA A 256 16.13 -10.14 -0.97
C ALA A 256 16.80 -10.13 -2.37
N GLY A 257 16.28 -9.33 -3.32
CA GLY A 257 16.88 -9.14 -4.63
C GLY A 257 18.25 -8.48 -4.54
N LYS A 258 19.12 -8.78 -5.49
CA LYS A 258 20.41 -8.10 -5.52
C LYS A 258 20.22 -6.68 -6.04
N LYS A 259 20.81 -5.71 -5.34
CA LYS A 259 20.77 -4.31 -5.75
C LYS A 259 21.24 -4.09 -7.20
N SER A 260 22.26 -4.82 -7.64
CA SER A 260 22.74 -4.78 -9.03
C SER A 260 21.66 -5.13 -10.07
N ASP A 261 20.78 -6.09 -9.72
CA ASP A 261 19.76 -6.58 -10.63
C ASP A 261 18.57 -5.60 -10.66
N VAL A 262 18.25 -4.99 -9.50
CA VAL A 262 17.26 -3.91 -9.39
C VAL A 262 17.73 -2.68 -10.17
N ASP A 263 18.98 -2.24 -9.99
CA ASP A 263 19.56 -1.10 -10.72
C ASP A 263 19.63 -1.35 -12.24
N ALA A 264 19.96 -2.57 -12.66
CA ALA A 264 19.92 -2.96 -14.07
C ALA A 264 18.49 -2.89 -14.63
N ARG A 265 17.49 -3.36 -13.87
CA ARG A 265 16.08 -3.28 -14.26
C ARG A 265 15.58 -1.84 -14.38
N VAL A 266 15.94 -0.97 -13.43
CA VAL A 266 15.64 0.46 -13.50
C VAL A 266 16.24 1.10 -14.75
N THR A 267 17.47 0.74 -15.09
CA THR A 267 18.15 1.23 -16.29
C THR A 267 17.45 0.76 -17.57
N GLU A 268 17.02 -0.51 -17.61
CA GLU A 268 16.25 -1.06 -18.72
C GLU A 268 14.94 -0.28 -18.93
N ILE A 269 14.16 -0.05 -17.87
CA ILE A 269 12.91 0.70 -17.96
C ILE A 269 13.16 2.16 -18.38
N ARG A 270 14.24 2.80 -17.92
CA ARG A 270 14.63 4.15 -18.38
C ARG A 270 14.90 4.19 -19.87
N ASN A 271 15.57 3.17 -20.42
CA ASN A 271 15.79 3.06 -21.86
C ASN A 271 14.49 2.82 -22.64
N GLU A 272 13.51 2.12 -22.04
CA GLU A 272 12.15 1.98 -22.60
C GLU A 272 11.42 3.33 -22.64
N ILE A 273 11.55 4.16 -21.61
CA ILE A 273 10.96 5.52 -21.53
C ILE A 273 11.45 6.38 -22.69
N GLU A 274 12.74 6.33 -23.02
CA GLU A 274 13.34 7.10 -24.12
C GLU A 274 12.81 6.67 -25.52
N ARG A 275 12.36 5.41 -25.63
CA ARG A 275 11.83 4.82 -26.87
C ARG A 275 10.32 4.83 -26.95
N ALA A 276 9.63 5.23 -25.88
CA ALA A 276 8.18 5.24 -25.84
C ALA A 276 7.59 6.34 -26.74
N ASP A 277 6.74 5.96 -27.68
CA ASP A 277 6.08 6.87 -28.63
C ASP A 277 4.86 7.57 -28.01
N SER A 278 4.25 7.00 -26.98
CA SER A 278 3.07 7.50 -26.28
C SER A 278 3.44 8.17 -24.97
N ASP A 279 2.90 9.37 -24.74
CA ASP A 279 3.07 10.08 -23.46
C ASP A 279 2.47 9.28 -22.30
N TRP A 280 1.37 8.56 -22.54
CA TRP A 280 0.75 7.68 -21.54
C TRP A 280 1.63 6.50 -21.17
N ASP A 281 2.27 5.83 -22.18
CA ASP A 281 3.19 4.73 -21.90
C ASP A 281 4.43 5.24 -21.16
N ARG A 282 4.93 6.40 -21.55
CA ARG A 282 6.05 7.08 -20.86
C ARG A 282 5.73 7.35 -19.40
N GLU A 283 4.56 7.87 -19.10
CA GLU A 283 4.11 8.10 -17.73
C GLU A 283 4.04 6.80 -16.92
N LYS A 284 3.50 5.72 -17.50
CA LYS A 284 3.39 4.42 -16.83
C LYS A 284 4.73 3.72 -16.61
N LEU A 285 5.68 3.93 -17.49
CA LEU A 285 7.07 3.48 -17.30
C LEU A 285 7.77 4.30 -16.22
N GLN A 286 7.53 5.62 -16.14
CA GLN A 286 8.04 6.48 -15.08
C GLN A 286 7.51 6.05 -13.70
N GLU A 287 6.21 5.74 -13.57
CA GLU A 287 5.64 5.18 -12.34
C GLU A 287 6.36 3.89 -11.91
N ARG A 288 6.69 3.00 -12.84
CA ARG A 288 7.43 1.76 -12.53
C ARG A 288 8.84 2.05 -12.02
N VAL A 289 9.55 2.98 -12.68
CA VAL A 289 10.88 3.42 -12.21
C VAL A 289 10.78 4.00 -10.80
N ALA A 290 9.82 4.89 -10.56
CA ALA A 290 9.63 5.50 -9.24
C ALA A 290 9.39 4.46 -8.15
N LYS A 291 8.54 3.45 -8.42
CA LYS A 291 8.26 2.35 -7.47
C LYS A 291 9.48 1.47 -7.19
N LEU A 292 10.33 1.19 -8.19
CA LEU A 292 11.52 0.36 -8.02
C LEU A 292 12.70 1.13 -7.41
N ALA A 293 12.92 2.38 -7.86
CA ALA A 293 14.07 3.18 -7.45
C ALA A 293 13.83 3.98 -6.14
N GLY A 294 12.57 4.25 -5.81
CA GLY A 294 12.20 5.03 -4.62
C GLY A 294 12.47 4.29 -3.31
N GLY A 295 12.43 2.97 -3.32
CA GLY A 295 12.57 2.17 -2.12
C GLY A 295 11.47 2.42 -1.08
N VAL A 296 11.73 2.00 0.15
CA VAL A 296 10.85 2.20 1.30
C VAL A 296 11.63 2.88 2.42
N CYS A 297 11.06 3.96 2.97
CA CYS A 297 11.53 4.54 4.21
C CYS A 297 10.77 3.91 5.38
N VAL A 298 11.50 3.30 6.29
CA VAL A 298 10.96 2.73 7.53
C VAL A 298 11.24 3.70 8.67
N ILE A 299 10.19 4.26 9.26
CA ILE A 299 10.30 5.05 10.48
C ILE A 299 10.23 4.08 11.67
N LYS A 300 11.34 3.89 12.34
CA LYS A 300 11.42 3.08 13.55
C LYS A 300 11.02 3.92 14.75
N VAL A 301 9.98 3.47 15.46
CA VAL A 301 9.40 4.18 16.61
C VAL A 301 9.74 3.45 17.89
N GLY A 302 10.36 4.15 18.82
CA GLY A 302 10.62 3.66 20.18
C GLY A 302 9.96 4.51 21.25
N ALA A 303 9.66 3.89 22.39
CA ALA A 303 9.09 4.55 23.55
C ALA A 303 9.45 3.78 24.85
N TYR A 304 9.22 4.42 25.99
CA TYR A 304 9.47 3.78 27.30
C TYR A 304 8.35 2.83 27.73
N THR A 305 7.13 3.01 27.22
CA THR A 305 5.97 2.19 27.54
C THR A 305 5.23 1.78 26.26
N GLU A 306 4.55 0.64 26.33
CA GLU A 306 3.72 0.15 25.22
C GLU A 306 2.60 1.13 24.83
N THR A 307 1.99 1.79 25.81
CA THR A 307 0.94 2.78 25.55
C THR A 307 1.48 4.00 24.81
N GLU A 308 2.64 4.52 25.23
CA GLU A 308 3.33 5.62 24.53
C GLU A 308 3.77 5.22 23.13
N LEU A 309 4.25 3.99 22.97
CA LEU A 309 4.64 3.45 21.67
C LEU A 309 3.48 3.44 20.68
N LYS A 310 2.33 2.90 21.09
CA LYS A 310 1.11 2.86 20.28
C LYS A 310 0.64 4.29 19.92
N GLU A 311 0.65 5.19 20.85
CA GLU A 311 0.24 6.58 20.64
C GLU A 311 1.15 7.29 19.65
N LYS A 312 2.48 7.19 19.82
CA LYS A 312 3.46 7.77 18.88
C LYS A 312 3.33 7.18 17.48
N LYS A 313 3.13 5.87 17.40
CA LYS A 313 2.95 5.15 16.12
C LYS A 313 1.71 5.65 15.38
N HIS A 314 0.55 5.71 16.03
CA HIS A 314 -0.69 6.22 15.42
C HIS A 314 -0.54 7.68 14.97
N ARG A 315 0.09 8.53 15.78
CA ARG A 315 0.35 9.94 15.45
C ARG A 315 1.24 10.08 14.21
N LEU A 316 2.27 9.24 14.08
CA LEU A 316 3.13 9.19 12.88
C LEU A 316 2.35 8.73 11.65
N GLU A 317 1.54 7.69 11.77
CA GLU A 317 0.73 7.16 10.68
C GLU A 317 -0.29 8.17 10.17
N ASP A 318 -0.96 8.87 11.08
CA ASP A 318 -1.89 9.95 10.74
C ASP A 318 -1.16 11.09 10.03
N ALA A 319 0.01 11.50 10.52
CA ALA A 319 0.81 12.55 9.92
C ALA A 319 1.35 12.18 8.53
N ILE A 320 1.76 10.92 8.32
CA ILE A 320 2.18 10.41 7.00
C ILE A 320 0.98 10.44 6.04
N SER A 321 -0.19 9.96 6.48
CA SER A 321 -1.41 9.96 5.65
C SER A 321 -1.86 11.37 5.29
N ALA A 322 -1.86 12.31 6.25
CA ALA A 322 -2.20 13.71 6.01
C ALA A 322 -1.24 14.38 5.04
N THR A 323 0.06 14.13 5.20
CA THR A 323 1.10 14.69 4.33
C THR A 323 0.99 14.15 2.91
N ARG A 324 0.79 12.84 2.76
CA ARG A 324 0.57 12.20 1.45
C ARG A 324 -0.67 12.76 0.78
N ALA A 325 -1.80 12.82 1.47
CA ALA A 325 -3.05 13.38 0.94
C ALA A 325 -2.89 14.83 0.48
N ALA A 326 -2.14 15.65 1.22
CA ALA A 326 -1.88 17.04 0.85
C ALA A 326 -0.99 17.15 -0.40
N VAL A 327 0.02 16.32 -0.55
CA VAL A 327 0.89 16.29 -1.73
C VAL A 327 0.14 15.75 -2.95
N GLU A 328 -0.67 14.71 -2.80
CA GLU A 328 -1.46 14.11 -3.88
C GLU A 328 -2.60 15.01 -4.35
N ALA A 329 -3.27 15.74 -3.45
CA ALA A 329 -4.38 16.64 -3.79
C ALA A 329 -3.99 17.68 -4.86
N VAL A 330 -2.72 18.03 -4.96
CA VAL A 330 -2.17 18.94 -5.98
C VAL A 330 -1.89 18.24 -7.31
N SER A 331 -1.54 16.95 -7.29
CA SER A 331 -1.29 16.15 -8.50
C SER A 331 -2.56 15.94 -9.33
N TYR A 332 -3.73 15.82 -8.70
CA TYR A 332 -4.99 15.61 -9.42
C TYR A 332 -5.53 16.84 -10.16
N THR A 333 -5.02 18.03 -9.89
CA THR A 333 -5.44 19.27 -10.61
C THR A 333 -4.83 19.39 -12.00
N HIS A 334 -3.84 18.57 -12.36
CA HIS A 334 -3.23 18.56 -13.70
C HIS A 334 -3.81 17.48 -14.66
N LEU A 335 -4.76 16.65 -14.20
CA LEU A 335 -5.35 15.56 -14.99
C LEU A 335 -6.78 15.88 -15.48
N ARG A 336 -7.09 17.17 -15.76
CA ARG A 336 -8.29 17.54 -16.53
C ARG A 336 -7.95 18.45 -17.69
#